data_4eda75957ad0ad8b3e82596841013b83
#
_entry.id   4eda75957ad0ad8b3e82596841013b83
#
_cell.length_a   1.000
_cell.length_b   1.000
_cell.length_c   1.000
_cell.angle_alpha   90.00
_cell.angle_beta   90.00
_cell.angle_gamma   90.00
#
_symmetry.space_group_name_H-M   'P 1'
#
loop_
_entity.id
_entity.type
_entity.pdbx_description
1 polymer ?
#
loop_
_entity_poly.entity_id
_entity_poly.type
_entity_poly.pdbx_seq_one_letter_code
_entity_poly.pdbx_strand_id
1 'polypeptide(L)'
;IDLVPVYERDEAIRIEFFGDTIERISAFDPLTQKHIREIDRIGIYPASHYVTPKETLDRAMKSIREELLKRIAFFENENLLIEAQRIEQRTMFDLEMIKEIGYCQGIENYSRHLTNRSENEPPPTLLDYFPEDSLFIIDESHASIPQLNGMYKGDRSRKEKLIQHG
;
A
#
# COMPACT_ATOMS: atom_id res chain seq x y z
N ILE A 1 -15.44 21.58 -6.74
CA ILE A 1 -15.23 20.17 -6.48
C ILE A 1 -15.59 19.90 -5.03
N ASP A 2 -16.51 18.96 -4.81
CA ASP A 2 -16.91 18.55 -3.47
C ASP A 2 -16.25 17.21 -3.12
N LEU A 3 -15.64 17.14 -1.94
CA LEU A 3 -14.96 15.99 -1.39
C LEU A 3 -15.59 15.59 -0.07
N VAL A 4 -15.94 14.33 0.11
CA VAL A 4 -16.44 13.79 1.37
C VAL A 4 -15.33 12.91 1.95
N PRO A 5 -14.52 13.40 2.92
CA PRO A 5 -13.47 12.61 3.53
C PRO A 5 -14.05 11.42 4.30
N VAL A 6 -13.42 10.25 4.18
CA VAL A 6 -13.90 9.02 4.85
C VAL A 6 -13.88 9.13 6.38
N TYR A 7 -12.98 9.96 6.91
CA TYR A 7 -12.80 10.18 8.35
C TYR A 7 -13.71 11.26 8.94
N GLU A 8 -14.38 12.07 8.07
CA GLU A 8 -15.34 13.09 8.49
C GLU A 8 -16.75 12.58 8.17
N ARG A 9 -17.60 12.48 9.20
CA ARG A 9 -18.98 11.99 9.00
C ARG A 9 -19.97 13.12 8.74
N ASP A 10 -19.70 14.30 9.29
CA ASP A 10 -20.67 15.40 9.35
C ASP A 10 -20.24 16.60 8.50
N GLU A 11 -19.03 16.63 7.98
CA GLU A 11 -18.51 17.70 7.14
C GLU A 11 -18.02 17.20 5.79
N ALA A 12 -18.31 17.92 4.74
CA ALA A 12 -17.71 17.77 3.42
C ALA A 12 -16.92 19.03 3.05
N ILE A 13 -15.99 18.90 2.13
CA ILE A 13 -15.11 19.98 1.71
C ILE A 13 -15.47 20.43 0.30
N ARG A 14 -15.62 21.72 0.12
CA ARG A 14 -15.83 22.35 -1.20
C ARG A 14 -14.60 23.14 -1.58
N ILE A 15 -14.04 22.83 -2.76
CA ILE A 15 -12.93 23.56 -3.37
C ILE A 15 -13.49 24.28 -4.59
N GLU A 16 -13.47 25.60 -4.54
CA GLU A 16 -13.94 26.47 -5.61
C GLU A 16 -12.76 26.99 -6.41
N PHE A 17 -12.88 26.93 -7.74
CA PHE A 17 -11.83 27.33 -8.66
C PHE A 17 -12.28 28.54 -9.49
N PHE A 18 -11.36 29.44 -9.75
CA PHE A 18 -11.46 30.45 -10.80
C PHE A 18 -10.37 30.16 -11.85
N GLY A 19 -10.75 29.56 -12.96
CA GLY A 19 -9.80 28.98 -13.91
C GLY A 19 -8.99 27.87 -13.26
N ASP A 20 -7.66 27.98 -13.28
CA ASP A 20 -6.72 27.02 -12.69
C ASP A 20 -6.30 27.37 -11.25
N THR A 21 -6.89 28.44 -10.68
CA THR A 21 -6.55 28.92 -9.33
C THR A 21 -7.63 28.53 -8.34
N ILE A 22 -7.23 28.03 -7.17
CA ILE A 22 -8.15 27.80 -6.05
C ILE A 22 -8.53 29.16 -5.48
N GLU A 23 -9.81 29.51 -5.52
CA GLU A 23 -10.34 30.74 -4.97
C GLU A 23 -10.72 30.58 -3.51
N ARG A 24 -11.36 29.45 -3.17
CA ARG A 24 -11.81 29.20 -1.80
C ARG A 24 -11.86 27.71 -1.49
N ILE A 25 -11.55 27.38 -0.24
CA ILE A 25 -11.79 26.06 0.35
C ILE A 25 -12.73 26.25 1.54
N SER A 26 -13.81 25.49 1.59
CA SER A 26 -14.80 25.60 2.67
C SER A 26 -15.33 24.23 3.12
N ALA A 27 -15.67 24.12 4.40
CA ALA A 27 -16.45 23.02 4.92
C ALA A 27 -17.94 23.32 4.81
N PHE A 28 -18.72 22.31 4.45
CA PHE A 28 -20.18 22.39 4.38
C PHE A 28 -20.82 21.09 4.86
N ASP A 29 -22.05 21.18 5.30
CA ASP A 29 -22.86 20.02 5.69
C ASP A 29 -23.33 19.29 4.41
N PRO A 30 -22.97 18.02 4.19
CA PRO A 30 -23.30 17.29 2.96
C PRO A 30 -24.80 17.06 2.76
N LEU A 31 -25.60 17.07 3.83
CA LEU A 31 -27.04 16.86 3.76
C LEU A 31 -27.80 18.15 3.46
N THR A 32 -27.48 19.21 4.20
CA THR A 32 -28.18 20.50 4.09
C THR A 32 -27.54 21.48 3.13
N GLN A 33 -26.33 21.19 2.64
CA GLN A 33 -25.51 22.06 1.79
C GLN A 33 -25.16 23.41 2.43
N LYS A 34 -25.33 23.54 3.76
CA LYS A 34 -25.02 24.76 4.47
C LYS A 34 -23.51 24.89 4.68
N HIS A 35 -23.01 26.10 4.38
CA HIS A 35 -21.64 26.47 4.71
C HIS A 35 -21.42 26.43 6.22
N ILE A 36 -20.30 25.83 6.65
CA ILE A 36 -19.91 25.72 8.06
C ILE A 36 -18.78 26.73 8.35
N ARG A 37 -17.66 26.63 7.63
CA ARG A 37 -16.48 27.49 7.84
C ARG A 37 -15.57 27.51 6.61
N GLU A 38 -14.72 28.52 6.52
CA GLU A 38 -13.62 28.57 5.55
C GLU A 38 -12.41 27.82 6.09
N ILE A 39 -11.59 27.28 5.18
CA ILE A 39 -10.41 26.47 5.47
C ILE A 39 -9.25 27.00 4.63
N ASP A 40 -8.12 27.34 5.28
CA ASP A 40 -6.93 27.81 4.58
C ASP A 40 -6.12 26.69 3.94
N ARG A 41 -6.16 25.49 4.53
CA ARG A 41 -5.42 24.31 4.08
C ARG A 41 -6.16 23.04 4.40
N ILE A 42 -6.13 22.08 3.47
CA ILE A 42 -6.65 20.73 3.70
C ILE A 42 -5.66 19.69 3.17
N GLY A 43 -5.50 18.60 3.92
CA GLY A 43 -4.81 17.40 3.45
C GLY A 43 -5.81 16.41 2.86
N ILE A 44 -5.62 16.06 1.59
CA ILE A 44 -6.43 15.03 0.92
C ILE A 44 -5.58 13.77 0.84
N TYR A 45 -6.02 12.73 1.51
CA TYR A 45 -5.30 11.45 1.57
C TYR A 45 -5.94 10.44 0.60
N PRO A 46 -5.13 9.57 -0.01
CA PRO A 46 -5.65 8.50 -0.85
C PRO A 46 -6.62 7.58 -0.09
N ALA A 47 -7.67 7.12 -0.75
CA ALA A 47 -8.63 6.15 -0.21
C ALA A 47 -8.14 4.69 -0.29
N SER A 48 -7.04 4.44 -1.00
CA SER A 48 -6.45 3.11 -1.18
C SER A 48 -4.95 3.12 -0.87
N HIS A 49 -4.43 1.93 -0.52
CA HIS A 49 -3.00 1.73 -0.29
C HIS A 49 -2.20 1.79 -1.59
N TYR A 50 -0.93 2.18 -1.47
CA TYR A 50 0.03 2.19 -2.58
C TYR A 50 -0.33 3.11 -3.76
N VAL A 51 -1.04 4.22 -3.51
CA VAL A 51 -1.15 5.29 -4.49
C VAL A 51 0.21 5.98 -4.60
N THR A 52 0.90 5.69 -5.69
CA THR A 52 2.33 5.99 -5.84
C THR A 52 2.56 6.87 -7.07
N PRO A 53 3.41 7.93 -6.98
CA PRO A 53 3.76 8.75 -8.11
C PRO A 53 4.37 7.92 -9.26
N LYS A 54 4.13 8.34 -10.51
CA LYS A 54 4.59 7.63 -11.71
C LYS A 54 6.09 7.33 -11.70
N GLU A 55 6.91 8.29 -11.31
CA GLU A 55 8.37 8.13 -11.24
C GLU A 55 8.78 7.00 -10.28
N THR A 56 8.07 6.87 -9.15
CA THR A 56 8.30 5.79 -8.19
C THR A 56 7.84 4.45 -8.74
N LEU A 57 6.72 4.40 -9.48
CA LEU A 57 6.26 3.20 -10.16
C LEU A 57 7.26 2.73 -11.21
N ASP A 58 7.79 3.64 -12.05
CA ASP A 58 8.77 3.32 -13.08
C ASP A 58 10.06 2.73 -12.48
N ARG A 59 10.53 3.30 -11.37
CA ARG A 59 11.67 2.76 -10.61
C ARG A 59 11.37 1.38 -10.04
N ALA A 60 10.21 1.23 -9.41
CA ALA A 60 9.77 -0.04 -8.82
C ALA A 60 9.66 -1.14 -9.87
N MET A 61 9.04 -0.87 -11.02
CA MET A 61 8.91 -1.82 -12.13
C MET A 61 10.27 -2.30 -12.65
N LYS A 62 11.26 -1.40 -12.72
CA LYS A 62 12.62 -1.77 -13.11
C LYS A 62 13.24 -2.73 -12.10
N SER A 63 13.14 -2.40 -10.81
CA SER A 63 13.67 -3.22 -9.71
C SER A 63 12.98 -4.58 -9.63
N ILE A 64 11.66 -4.65 -9.84
CA ILE A 64 10.90 -5.91 -9.90
C ILE A 64 11.39 -6.78 -11.05
N ARG A 65 11.62 -6.21 -12.24
CA ARG A 65 12.14 -6.97 -13.39
C ARG A 65 13.54 -7.53 -13.15
N GLU A 66 14.42 -6.75 -12.53
CA GLU A 66 15.77 -7.20 -12.18
C GLU A 66 15.75 -8.38 -11.20
N GLU A 67 14.86 -8.35 -10.20
CA GLU A 67 14.66 -9.46 -9.27
C GLU A 67 14.03 -10.67 -9.95
N LEU A 68 13.02 -10.47 -10.80
CA LEU A 68 12.39 -11.53 -11.58
C LEU A 68 13.41 -12.32 -12.39
N LEU A 69 14.28 -11.64 -13.13
CA LEU A 69 15.32 -12.30 -13.95
C LEU A 69 16.27 -13.18 -13.11
N LYS A 70 16.67 -12.67 -11.93
CA LYS A 70 17.50 -13.44 -11.00
C LYS A 70 16.74 -14.67 -10.48
N ARG A 71 15.43 -14.52 -10.22
CA ARG A 71 14.62 -15.62 -9.68
C ARG A 71 14.33 -16.68 -10.74
N ILE A 72 14.07 -16.30 -11.98
CA ILE A 72 13.92 -17.23 -13.10
C ILE A 72 15.20 -18.05 -13.26
N ALA A 73 16.35 -17.39 -13.35
CA ALA A 73 17.64 -18.09 -13.47
C ALA A 73 17.89 -19.07 -12.29
N PHE A 74 17.50 -18.70 -11.08
CA PHE A 74 17.58 -19.60 -9.93
C PHE A 74 16.70 -20.85 -10.14
N PHE A 75 15.43 -20.70 -10.50
CA PHE A 75 14.52 -21.83 -10.71
C PHE A 75 14.97 -22.74 -11.89
N GLU A 76 15.46 -22.15 -12.96
CA GLU A 76 16.00 -22.90 -14.09
C GLU A 76 17.23 -23.74 -13.69
N ASN A 77 18.15 -23.17 -12.91
CA ASN A 77 19.31 -23.88 -12.40
C ASN A 77 18.95 -25.03 -11.45
N GLU A 78 17.88 -24.87 -10.66
CA GLU A 78 17.33 -25.92 -9.79
C GLU A 78 16.41 -26.91 -10.55
N ASN A 79 16.27 -26.77 -11.87
CA ASN A 79 15.40 -27.58 -12.73
C ASN A 79 13.89 -27.48 -12.36
N LEU A 80 13.48 -26.35 -11.78
CA LEU A 80 12.10 -26.01 -11.39
C LEU A 80 11.44 -25.16 -12.50
N LEU A 81 11.30 -25.76 -13.70
CA LEU A 81 10.86 -25.03 -14.91
C LEU A 81 9.41 -24.53 -14.82
N ILE A 82 8.54 -25.24 -14.12
CA ILE A 82 7.14 -24.83 -13.94
C ILE A 82 7.07 -23.60 -13.03
N GLU A 83 7.85 -23.55 -11.98
CA GLU A 83 7.97 -22.41 -11.06
C GLU A 83 8.54 -21.19 -11.80
N ALA A 84 9.58 -21.38 -12.60
CA ALA A 84 10.15 -20.33 -13.44
C ALA A 84 9.10 -19.72 -14.37
N GLN A 85 8.36 -20.54 -15.10
CA GLN A 85 7.32 -20.08 -16.02
C GLN A 85 6.17 -19.36 -15.29
N ARG A 86 5.72 -19.89 -14.14
CA ARG A 86 4.62 -19.29 -13.36
C ARG A 86 4.98 -17.92 -12.80
N ILE A 87 6.18 -17.79 -12.21
CA ILE A 87 6.60 -16.51 -11.65
C ILE A 87 6.79 -15.46 -12.76
N GLU A 88 7.34 -15.87 -13.91
CA GLU A 88 7.49 -15.01 -15.07
C GLU A 88 6.13 -14.49 -15.56
N GLN A 89 5.21 -15.38 -15.87
CA GLN A 89 3.89 -15.02 -16.39
C GLN A 89 3.13 -14.11 -15.43
N ARG A 90 3.11 -14.45 -14.15
CA ARG A 90 2.39 -13.66 -13.14
C ARG A 90 3.00 -12.28 -12.98
N THR A 91 4.31 -12.21 -12.79
CA THR A 91 4.98 -10.93 -12.55
C THR A 91 4.92 -10.03 -13.78
N MET A 92 5.03 -10.57 -14.99
CA MET A 92 4.89 -9.78 -16.22
C MET A 92 3.47 -9.22 -16.37
N PHE A 93 2.44 -10.01 -16.05
CA PHE A 93 1.05 -9.54 -16.03
C PHE A 93 0.85 -8.44 -14.98
N ASP A 94 1.35 -8.63 -13.75
CA ASP A 94 1.26 -7.63 -12.69
C ASP A 94 1.96 -6.31 -13.08
N LEU A 95 3.14 -6.40 -13.71
CA LEU A 95 3.87 -5.23 -14.22
C LEU A 95 3.11 -4.49 -15.32
N GLU A 96 2.41 -5.20 -16.20
CA GLU A 96 1.55 -4.59 -17.21
C GLU A 96 0.38 -3.85 -16.55
N MET A 97 -0.28 -4.46 -15.56
CA MET A 97 -1.36 -3.84 -14.81
C MET A 97 -0.88 -2.58 -14.06
N ILE A 98 0.28 -2.65 -13.40
CA ILE A 98 0.87 -1.48 -12.72
C ILE A 98 1.17 -0.37 -13.73
N LYS A 99 1.68 -0.70 -14.91
CA LYS A 99 2.00 0.28 -15.95
C LYS A 99 0.77 0.98 -16.51
N GLU A 100 -0.31 0.23 -16.79
CA GLU A 100 -1.50 0.75 -17.48
C GLU A 100 -2.49 1.44 -16.52
N ILE A 101 -2.68 0.91 -15.32
CA ILE A 101 -3.66 1.42 -14.35
C ILE A 101 -3.06 1.87 -13.00
N GLY A 102 -1.76 1.73 -12.81
CA GLY A 102 -1.07 2.08 -11.57
C GLY A 102 -1.28 1.11 -10.41
N TYR A 103 -1.90 -0.03 -10.65
CA TYR A 103 -2.28 -1.01 -9.62
C TYR A 103 -2.32 -2.43 -10.18
N CYS A 104 -2.04 -3.44 -9.32
CA CYS A 104 -2.32 -4.85 -9.61
C CYS A 104 -2.90 -5.54 -8.37
N GLN A 105 -3.55 -6.68 -8.56
CA GLN A 105 -4.01 -7.48 -7.44
C GLN A 105 -2.80 -8.08 -6.69
N GLY A 106 -2.75 -7.85 -5.37
CA GLY A 106 -1.61 -8.26 -4.56
C GLY A 106 -0.42 -7.31 -4.64
N ILE A 107 -0.66 -6.03 -4.94
CA ILE A 107 0.38 -4.98 -5.02
C ILE A 107 1.25 -4.91 -3.76
N GLU A 108 0.73 -5.34 -2.62
CA GLU A 108 1.47 -5.46 -1.36
C GLU A 108 2.68 -6.41 -1.45
N ASN A 109 2.67 -7.39 -2.37
CA ASN A 109 3.81 -8.27 -2.62
C ASN A 109 5.00 -7.51 -3.20
N TYR A 110 4.75 -6.38 -3.85
CA TYR A 110 5.76 -5.48 -4.42
C TYR A 110 6.08 -4.29 -3.51
N SER A 111 5.56 -4.26 -2.27
CA SER A 111 5.69 -3.13 -1.34
C SER A 111 7.14 -2.72 -1.12
N ARG A 112 8.08 -3.66 -1.06
CA ARG A 112 9.51 -3.39 -0.90
C ARG A 112 10.05 -2.50 -2.03
N HIS A 113 9.69 -2.78 -3.27
CA HIS A 113 10.09 -2.00 -4.45
C HIS A 113 9.42 -0.64 -4.50
N LEU A 114 8.14 -0.57 -4.13
CA LEU A 114 7.36 0.67 -4.10
C LEU A 114 7.88 1.65 -3.04
N THR A 115 8.29 1.14 -1.88
CA THR A 115 8.83 1.94 -0.77
C THR A 115 10.34 2.06 -0.75
N ASN A 116 11.03 1.44 -1.74
CA ASN A 116 12.50 1.46 -1.86
C ASN A 116 13.24 0.91 -0.63
N ARG A 117 12.70 -0.12 0.01
CA ARG A 117 13.31 -0.81 1.13
C ARG A 117 14.35 -1.84 0.67
N SER A 118 15.35 -2.09 1.51
CA SER A 118 16.33 -3.15 1.30
C SER A 118 15.73 -4.56 1.52
N GLU A 119 16.43 -5.62 1.07
CA GLU A 119 15.89 -6.99 1.09
C GLU A 119 15.48 -7.50 2.47
N ASN A 120 16.15 -7.11 3.53
CA ASN A 120 15.87 -7.57 4.89
C ASN A 120 15.15 -6.53 5.76
N GLU A 121 14.74 -5.44 5.18
CA GLU A 121 14.03 -4.37 5.89
C GLU A 121 12.53 -4.71 5.99
N PRO A 122 11.98 -4.83 7.21
CA PRO A 122 10.57 -5.15 7.39
C PRO A 122 9.67 -4.02 6.89
N PRO A 123 8.44 -4.30 6.46
CA PRO A 123 7.47 -3.26 6.16
C PRO A 123 7.11 -2.50 7.43
N PRO A 124 6.80 -1.19 7.32
CA PRO A 124 6.28 -0.43 8.45
C PRO A 124 4.95 -1.04 8.92
N THR A 125 4.79 -1.07 10.21
CA THR A 125 3.58 -1.54 10.89
C THR A 125 2.81 -0.36 11.48
N LEU A 126 1.59 -0.58 11.93
CA LEU A 126 0.82 0.44 12.63
C LEU A 126 1.58 1.00 13.86
N LEU A 127 2.40 0.17 14.50
CA LEU A 127 3.18 0.56 15.68
C LEU A 127 4.24 1.61 15.37
N ASP A 128 4.77 1.65 14.15
CA ASP A 128 5.78 2.62 13.72
C ASP A 128 5.24 4.06 13.60
N TYR A 129 3.92 4.22 13.61
CA TYR A 129 3.25 5.53 13.54
C TYR A 129 2.90 6.10 14.93
N PHE A 130 3.12 5.35 15.99
CA PHE A 130 2.88 5.85 17.34
C PHE A 130 4.09 6.67 17.85
N PRO A 131 3.86 7.71 18.66
CA PRO A 131 4.93 8.41 19.36
C PRO A 131 5.77 7.46 20.22
N GLU A 132 7.06 7.77 20.40
CA GLU A 132 7.99 6.92 21.17
C GLU A 132 7.58 6.74 22.65
N ASP A 133 6.86 7.70 23.20
CA ASP A 133 6.36 7.70 24.58
C ASP A 133 4.95 7.08 24.73
N SER A 134 4.46 6.38 23.68
CA SER A 134 3.14 5.74 23.68
C SER A 134 3.08 4.56 24.66
N LEU A 135 1.99 4.50 25.43
CA LEU A 135 1.66 3.34 26.28
C LEU A 135 0.68 2.42 25.56
N PHE A 136 1.06 1.16 25.40
CA PHE A 136 0.19 0.14 24.81
C PHE A 136 -0.47 -0.70 25.87
N ILE A 137 -1.80 -0.74 25.88
CA ILE A 137 -2.60 -1.58 26.75
C ILE A 137 -3.31 -2.61 25.88
N ILE A 138 -2.99 -3.89 26.11
CA ILE A 138 -3.56 -5.02 25.36
C ILE A 138 -4.62 -5.67 26.23
N ASP A 139 -5.89 -5.48 25.83
CA ASP A 139 -7.01 -6.15 26.48
C ASP A 139 -7.00 -7.65 26.17
N GLU A 140 -7.43 -8.46 27.14
CA GLU A 140 -7.41 -9.93 27.04
C GLU A 140 -6.06 -10.50 26.55
N SER A 141 -4.95 -9.95 27.05
CA SER A 141 -3.59 -10.29 26.59
C SER A 141 -3.26 -11.78 26.72
N HIS A 142 -3.90 -12.47 27.70
CA HIS A 142 -3.75 -13.91 27.87
C HIS A 142 -4.26 -14.74 26.67
N ALA A 143 -5.23 -14.22 25.93
CA ALA A 143 -5.74 -14.83 24.71
C ALA A 143 -5.06 -14.25 23.46
N SER A 144 -4.89 -12.91 23.39
CA SER A 144 -4.39 -12.20 22.23
C SER A 144 -2.93 -12.52 21.91
N ILE A 145 -2.05 -12.60 22.92
CA ILE A 145 -0.63 -12.86 22.71
C ILE A 145 -0.36 -14.27 22.16
N PRO A 146 -0.93 -15.37 22.71
CA PRO A 146 -0.81 -16.69 22.11
C PRO A 146 -1.34 -16.76 20.67
N GLN A 147 -2.45 -16.07 20.38
CA GLN A 147 -3.02 -15.99 19.03
C GLN A 147 -2.08 -15.31 18.05
N LEU A 148 -1.50 -14.16 18.41
CA LEU A 148 -0.50 -13.47 17.58
C LEU A 148 0.72 -14.35 17.29
N ASN A 149 1.22 -15.11 18.27
CA ASN A 149 2.28 -16.07 18.07
C ASN A 149 1.91 -17.18 17.08
N GLY A 150 0.68 -17.69 17.15
CA GLY A 150 0.15 -18.66 16.19
C GLY A 150 0.07 -18.11 14.77
N MET A 151 -0.45 -16.89 14.61
CA MET A 151 -0.52 -16.17 13.34
C MET A 151 0.87 -15.94 12.75
N TYR A 152 1.83 -15.49 13.54
CA TYR A 152 3.22 -15.30 13.11
C TYR A 152 3.84 -16.58 12.55
N LYS A 153 3.71 -17.70 13.26
CA LYS A 153 4.23 -18.99 12.81
C LYS A 153 3.58 -19.48 11.52
N GLY A 154 2.26 -19.29 11.39
CA GLY A 154 1.50 -19.64 10.19
C GLY A 154 1.92 -18.80 8.98
N ASP A 155 2.02 -17.49 9.14
CA ASP A 155 2.43 -16.58 8.08
C ASP A 155 3.88 -16.83 7.64
N ARG A 156 4.78 -17.05 8.59
CA ARG A 156 6.17 -17.41 8.31
C ARG A 156 6.28 -18.70 7.50
N SER A 157 5.59 -19.77 7.93
CA SER A 157 5.59 -21.03 7.20
C SER A 157 5.07 -20.91 5.77
N ARG A 158 4.01 -20.10 5.58
CA ARG A 158 3.48 -19.78 4.26
C ARG A 158 4.49 -19.05 3.38
N LYS A 159 5.14 -18.02 3.92
CA LYS A 159 6.15 -17.23 3.20
C LYS A 159 7.38 -18.03 2.82
N GLU A 160 7.85 -18.91 3.72
CA GLU A 160 8.96 -19.82 3.42
C GLU A 160 8.65 -20.73 2.23
N LYS A 161 7.42 -21.28 2.14
CA LYS A 161 6.99 -22.06 0.99
C LYS A 161 6.90 -21.24 -0.29
N LEU A 162 6.40 -19.99 -0.23
CA LEU A 162 6.37 -19.10 -1.38
C LEU A 162 7.77 -18.75 -1.88
N ILE A 163 8.73 -18.56 -0.99
CA ILE A 163 10.13 -18.33 -1.37
C ILE A 163 10.73 -19.56 -2.06
N GLN A 164 10.37 -20.76 -1.64
CA GLN A 164 10.88 -22.00 -2.24
C GLN A 164 10.31 -22.28 -3.63
N HIS A 165 9.04 -21.98 -3.86
CA HIS A 165 8.30 -22.43 -5.05
C HIS A 165 7.78 -21.26 -5.93
N GLY A 166 7.95 -20.02 -5.56
CA GLY A 166 7.49 -18.84 -6.31
C GLY A 166 6.08 -18.40 -5.95
#